data_66efd8f8c2a2689166753c425e5655d1
#
_entry.id   66efd8f8c2a2689166753c425e5655d1
#
_cell.length_a   1.000
_cell.length_b   1.000
_cell.length_c   1.000
_cell.angle_alpha   90.00
_cell.angle_beta   90.00
_cell.angle_gamma   90.00
#
_symmetry.space_group_name_H-M   'P 1'
#
loop_
_entity.id
_entity.type
_entity.pdbx_description
1 polymer ?
#
loop_
_entity_poly.entity_id
_entity_poly.type
_entity_poly.pdbx_seq_one_letter_code
_entity_poly.pdbx_strand_id
1 'polypeptide(L)'
;LGLSLDTNKFLIKKLLQQHGVPVPNYQLFNTPGDYLNPSLRFPLISKLNAIHGSVEITADAVSETEKHLRERLRYLIRTYRQPVLVEEFIVGREITAILLEGMNKKVYLAEKVFAHPEGKYVYLTFEDQWLSPGESAFRYVRYDDPLLKEYVKKAFEVTNMYDYGKFDVRLDQSGRYFFIDTNCNPAFGPKELDVALSVILDLYGVSFYEILKRLILNTVRDAIGKERLPLPGDRESEADDEALVDVEPAF
;
A
#
# COMPACT_ATOMS: atom_id res chain seq x y z
N LEU A 1 8.16 -15.36 -0.62
CA LEU A 1 8.17 -14.75 -1.96
C LEU A 1 7.68 -13.30 -1.90
N GLY A 2 6.60 -13.00 -1.14
CA GLY A 2 6.05 -11.65 -1.00
C GLY A 2 7.08 -10.59 -0.58
N LEU A 3 7.86 -10.85 0.47
CA LEU A 3 8.92 -9.93 0.93
C LEU A 3 10.01 -9.68 -0.14
N SER A 4 10.38 -10.70 -0.91
CA SER A 4 11.38 -10.54 -1.98
C SER A 4 10.84 -9.76 -3.16
N LEU A 5 9.53 -9.82 -3.42
CA LEU A 5 8.86 -9.01 -4.44
C LEU A 5 8.71 -7.56 -3.96
N ASP A 6 8.42 -7.34 -2.67
CA ASP A 6 8.17 -6.03 -2.09
C ASP A 6 9.36 -5.07 -2.28
N THR A 7 10.58 -5.60 -2.33
CA THR A 7 11.79 -4.81 -2.60
C THR A 7 11.97 -4.42 -4.07
N ASN A 8 11.01 -4.67 -4.96
CA ASN A 8 11.12 -4.35 -6.38
C ASN A 8 9.80 -3.87 -6.98
N LYS A 9 9.57 -2.56 -6.92
CA LYS A 9 8.33 -1.92 -7.40
C LYS A 9 8.02 -2.24 -8.87
N PHE A 10 9.03 -2.32 -9.73
CA PHE A 10 8.83 -2.65 -11.14
C PHE A 10 8.30 -4.07 -11.33
N LEU A 11 8.84 -5.06 -10.63
CA LEU A 11 8.36 -6.44 -10.71
C LEU A 11 6.93 -6.56 -10.18
N ILE A 12 6.60 -5.89 -9.09
CA ILE A 12 5.23 -5.84 -8.56
C ILE A 12 4.28 -5.25 -9.59
N LYS A 13 4.61 -4.10 -10.19
CA LYS A 13 3.77 -3.47 -11.22
C LYS A 13 3.53 -4.42 -12.39
N LYS A 14 4.59 -5.08 -12.87
CA LYS A 14 4.49 -6.06 -13.96
C LYS A 14 3.57 -7.22 -13.58
N LEU A 15 3.71 -7.75 -12.37
CA LEU A 15 2.90 -8.85 -11.86
C LEU A 15 1.43 -8.46 -11.76
N LEU A 16 1.13 -7.32 -11.14
CA LEU A 16 -0.23 -6.79 -11.03
C LEU A 16 -0.87 -6.61 -12.41
N GLN A 17 -0.15 -5.97 -13.34
CA GLN A 17 -0.62 -5.73 -14.71
C GLN A 17 -0.92 -7.02 -15.47
N GLN A 18 -0.05 -8.02 -15.37
CA GLN A 18 -0.24 -9.33 -16.02
C GLN A 18 -1.48 -10.07 -15.53
N HIS A 19 -1.91 -9.79 -14.29
CA HIS A 19 -3.10 -10.40 -13.71
C HIS A 19 -4.33 -9.47 -13.77
N GLY A 20 -4.26 -8.37 -14.52
CA GLY A 20 -5.40 -7.46 -14.72
C GLY A 20 -5.76 -6.62 -13.49
N VAL A 21 -4.81 -6.40 -12.56
CA VAL A 21 -4.93 -5.38 -11.53
C VAL A 21 -4.44 -4.06 -12.13
N PRO A 22 -5.25 -2.99 -12.12
CA PRO A 22 -4.90 -1.75 -12.80
C PRO A 22 -3.69 -1.06 -12.15
N VAL A 23 -2.71 -0.66 -12.95
CA VAL A 23 -1.54 0.12 -12.54
C VAL A 23 -1.35 1.29 -13.51
N PRO A 24 -0.72 2.41 -13.11
CA PRO A 24 -0.31 3.44 -14.05
C PRO A 24 0.61 2.87 -15.14
N ASN A 25 0.66 3.49 -16.31
CA ASN A 25 1.74 3.18 -17.26
C ASN A 25 3.08 3.51 -16.63
N TYR A 26 4.08 2.69 -16.87
CA TYR A 26 5.37 2.80 -16.17
C TYR A 26 6.54 2.34 -17.04
N GLN A 27 7.73 2.80 -16.65
CA GLN A 27 9.00 2.36 -17.24
C GLN A 27 10.09 2.36 -16.17
N LEU A 28 10.98 1.35 -16.23
CA LEU A 28 12.19 1.30 -15.41
C LEU A 28 13.34 1.98 -16.16
N PHE A 29 14.01 2.92 -15.52
CA PHE A 29 15.20 3.58 -16.02
C PHE A 29 16.43 3.07 -15.27
N ASN A 30 17.37 2.48 -16.00
CA ASN A 30 18.67 2.06 -15.45
C ASN A 30 19.71 3.18 -15.59
N THR A 31 19.56 4.01 -16.61
CA THR A 31 20.38 5.20 -16.83
C THR A 31 19.51 6.43 -17.15
N PRO A 32 20.01 7.65 -16.87
CA PRO A 32 19.28 8.87 -17.24
C PRO A 32 19.10 9.05 -18.75
N GLY A 33 19.88 8.33 -19.57
CA GLY A 33 19.85 8.39 -21.02
C GLY A 33 18.97 7.34 -21.68
N ASP A 34 18.35 6.43 -20.93
CA ASP A 34 17.47 5.40 -21.49
C ASP A 34 16.34 6.05 -22.32
N TYR A 35 15.96 5.39 -23.40
CA TYR A 35 14.89 5.88 -24.27
C TYR A 35 13.58 6.01 -23.50
N LEU A 36 12.93 7.18 -23.58
CA LEU A 36 11.61 7.39 -22.99
C LEU A 36 10.53 6.80 -23.91
N ASN A 37 9.76 5.85 -23.38
CA ASN A 37 8.66 5.25 -24.12
C ASN A 37 7.60 6.32 -24.45
N PRO A 38 7.28 6.54 -25.74
CA PRO A 38 6.34 7.56 -26.18
C PRO A 38 4.88 7.29 -25.75
N SER A 39 4.58 6.11 -25.22
CA SER A 39 3.27 5.82 -24.63
C SER A 39 3.08 6.44 -23.24
N LEU A 40 4.18 6.83 -22.55
CA LEU A 40 4.10 7.51 -21.26
C LEU A 40 3.69 8.96 -21.44
N ARG A 41 2.70 9.40 -20.67
CA ARG A 41 2.14 10.75 -20.71
C ARG A 41 2.52 11.53 -19.46
N PHE A 42 3.00 12.74 -19.65
CA PHE A 42 3.25 13.65 -18.54
C PHE A 42 1.92 14.11 -17.88
N PRO A 43 1.93 14.39 -16.57
CA PRO A 43 3.07 14.38 -15.66
C PRO A 43 3.51 12.96 -15.26
N LEU A 44 4.83 12.82 -15.00
CA LEU A 44 5.44 11.55 -14.60
C LEU A 44 6.02 11.66 -13.19
N ILE A 45 5.80 10.65 -12.35
CA ILE A 45 6.41 10.56 -11.02
C ILE A 45 7.58 9.58 -11.03
N SER A 46 8.69 9.98 -10.40
CA SER A 46 9.91 9.16 -10.28
C SER A 46 10.06 8.59 -8.87
N LYS A 47 10.21 7.27 -8.77
CA LYS A 47 10.33 6.53 -7.50
C LYS A 47 11.58 5.65 -7.52
N LEU A 48 12.28 5.57 -6.39
CA LEU A 48 13.34 4.58 -6.21
C LEU A 48 12.74 3.16 -6.26
N ASN A 49 13.32 2.30 -7.10
CA ASN A 49 12.72 0.98 -7.37
C ASN A 49 12.74 0.04 -6.16
N ALA A 50 13.80 0.12 -5.33
CA ALA A 50 14.05 -0.83 -4.25
C ALA A 50 13.92 -0.23 -2.84
N ILE A 51 13.37 0.98 -2.69
CA ILE A 51 13.25 1.67 -1.40
C ILE A 51 11.78 2.01 -1.13
N HIS A 52 11.36 1.79 0.13
CA HIS A 52 10.04 2.13 0.67
C HIS A 52 10.08 3.39 1.53
N GLY A 53 8.93 3.80 2.11
CA GLY A 53 8.84 4.90 3.07
C GLY A 53 8.89 6.27 2.44
N SER A 54 8.39 6.42 1.22
CA SER A 54 8.32 7.71 0.47
C SER A 54 9.66 8.42 0.30
N VAL A 55 10.79 7.70 0.46
CA VAL A 55 12.13 8.28 0.26
C VAL A 55 12.22 8.88 -1.13
N GLU A 56 12.63 10.17 -1.20
CA GLU A 56 12.69 10.97 -2.43
C GLU A 56 11.32 11.27 -3.08
N ILE A 57 10.20 11.01 -2.44
CA ILE A 57 8.92 11.55 -2.88
C ILE A 57 8.79 12.97 -2.31
N THR A 58 9.47 13.91 -2.94
CA THR A 58 9.50 15.33 -2.63
C THR A 58 8.63 16.11 -3.62
N ALA A 59 8.54 17.43 -3.49
CA ALA A 59 7.87 18.30 -4.47
C ALA A 59 8.41 18.12 -5.90
N ASP A 60 9.70 17.74 -6.05
CA ASP A 60 10.34 17.48 -7.35
C ASP A 60 10.13 16.07 -7.89
N ALA A 61 9.38 15.23 -7.19
CA ALA A 61 9.15 13.85 -7.64
C ALA A 61 8.32 13.78 -8.93
N VAL A 62 7.45 14.78 -9.18
CA VAL A 62 6.59 14.86 -10.34
C VAL A 62 7.17 15.77 -11.40
N SER A 63 7.45 15.23 -12.58
CA SER A 63 8.00 15.94 -13.74
C SER A 63 6.91 16.22 -14.76
N GLU A 64 6.84 17.45 -15.27
CA GLU A 64 5.92 17.87 -16.33
C GLU A 64 6.57 17.88 -17.72
N THR A 65 7.89 17.80 -17.77
CA THR A 65 8.67 17.83 -19.01
C THR A 65 9.75 16.77 -19.00
N GLU A 66 10.18 16.34 -20.19
CA GLU A 66 11.29 15.41 -20.31
C GLU A 66 12.59 15.97 -19.73
N LYS A 67 12.84 17.27 -19.89
CA LYS A 67 14.03 17.93 -19.32
C LYS A 67 14.07 17.72 -17.80
N HIS A 68 13.01 18.08 -17.10
CA HIS A 68 12.91 17.90 -15.64
C HIS A 68 13.04 16.42 -15.24
N LEU A 69 12.36 15.52 -15.97
CA LEU A 69 12.49 14.07 -15.74
C LEU A 69 13.96 13.62 -15.86
N ARG A 70 14.70 14.05 -16.90
CA ARG A 70 16.10 13.68 -17.09
C ARG A 70 17.03 14.22 -15.98
N GLU A 71 16.75 15.41 -15.49
CA GLU A 71 17.48 16.00 -14.35
C GLU A 71 17.21 15.18 -13.08
N ARG A 72 15.95 14.85 -12.79
CA ARG A 72 15.55 14.02 -11.65
C ARG A 72 16.13 12.61 -11.71
N LEU A 73 16.06 11.95 -12.85
CA LEU A 73 16.66 10.63 -13.07
C LEU A 73 18.19 10.65 -12.85
N ARG A 74 18.87 11.69 -13.33
CA ARG A 74 20.32 11.86 -13.14
C ARG A 74 20.67 11.98 -11.65
N TYR A 75 19.91 12.75 -10.91
CA TYR A 75 20.07 12.89 -9.47
C TYR A 75 19.84 11.55 -8.74
N LEU A 76 18.68 10.93 -8.93
CA LEU A 76 18.29 9.71 -8.21
C LEU A 76 19.24 8.54 -8.50
N ILE A 77 19.55 8.27 -9.79
CA ILE A 77 20.38 7.12 -10.18
C ILE A 77 21.82 7.31 -9.66
N ARG A 78 22.37 8.55 -9.73
CA ARG A 78 23.74 8.81 -9.24
C ARG A 78 23.83 8.71 -7.72
N THR A 79 22.85 9.25 -7.00
CA THR A 79 22.84 9.29 -5.53
C THR A 79 22.60 7.92 -4.93
N TYR A 80 21.61 7.20 -5.44
CA TYR A 80 21.15 5.94 -4.84
C TYR A 80 21.69 4.69 -5.53
N ARG A 81 22.35 4.82 -6.68
CA ARG A 81 22.98 3.74 -7.44
C ARG A 81 22.05 2.58 -7.72
N GLN A 82 20.79 2.87 -8.03
CA GLN A 82 19.77 1.89 -8.35
C GLN A 82 18.88 2.40 -9.49
N PRO A 83 18.14 1.49 -10.16
CA PRO A 83 17.14 1.88 -11.13
C PRO A 83 16.03 2.74 -10.53
N VAL A 84 15.43 3.58 -11.35
CA VAL A 84 14.30 4.43 -10.99
C VAL A 84 13.07 3.99 -11.77
N LEU A 85 11.99 3.71 -11.06
CA LEU A 85 10.67 3.49 -11.65
C LEU A 85 10.02 4.83 -11.94
N VAL A 86 9.63 5.06 -13.19
CA VAL A 86 8.86 6.23 -13.61
C VAL A 86 7.46 5.78 -13.96
N GLU A 87 6.46 6.46 -13.42
CA GLU A 87 5.03 6.16 -13.63
C GLU A 87 4.28 7.41 -14.09
N GLU A 88 3.20 7.22 -14.87
CA GLU A 88 2.24 8.30 -15.06
C GLU A 88 1.64 8.72 -13.72
N PHE A 89 1.66 10.01 -13.41
CA PHE A 89 1.05 10.53 -12.19
C PHE A 89 -0.46 10.61 -12.38
N ILE A 90 -1.19 9.80 -11.65
CA ILE A 90 -2.65 9.79 -11.71
C ILE A 90 -3.20 10.93 -10.86
N VAL A 91 -3.79 11.92 -11.51
CA VAL A 91 -4.49 13.01 -10.83
C VAL A 91 -5.84 12.52 -10.32
N GLY A 92 -6.11 12.68 -9.02
CA GLY A 92 -7.36 12.23 -8.42
C GLY A 92 -7.24 11.98 -6.92
N ARG A 93 -8.18 11.19 -6.39
CA ARG A 93 -8.27 10.84 -4.96
C ARG A 93 -7.29 9.73 -4.62
N GLU A 94 -6.84 9.68 -3.39
CA GLU A 94 -5.96 8.62 -2.90
C GLU A 94 -6.71 7.76 -1.88
N ILE A 95 -6.71 6.45 -2.11
CA ILE A 95 -7.39 5.47 -1.26
C ILE A 95 -6.33 4.49 -0.78
N THR A 96 -6.29 4.28 0.53
CA THR A 96 -5.48 3.22 1.16
C THR A 96 -6.38 2.04 1.48
N ALA A 97 -5.95 0.87 1.10
CA ALA A 97 -6.63 -0.39 1.40
C ALA A 97 -5.76 -1.23 2.36
N ILE A 98 -6.37 -1.75 3.40
CA ILE A 98 -5.80 -2.77 4.27
C ILE A 98 -6.54 -4.08 4.01
N LEU A 99 -5.80 -5.14 3.73
CA LEU A 99 -6.35 -6.49 3.70
C LEU A 99 -5.82 -7.27 4.90
N LEU A 100 -6.74 -7.93 5.61
CA LEU A 100 -6.44 -8.91 6.65
C LEU A 100 -6.89 -10.28 6.20
N GLU A 101 -6.07 -11.30 6.44
CA GLU A 101 -6.35 -12.69 6.11
C GLU A 101 -6.56 -13.51 7.38
N GLY A 102 -7.79 -14.02 7.55
CA GLY A 102 -8.15 -14.99 8.56
C GLY A 102 -8.73 -16.23 7.89
N MET A 103 -9.84 -16.76 8.39
CA MET A 103 -10.64 -17.77 7.67
C MET A 103 -11.09 -17.21 6.31
N ASN A 104 -11.47 -15.94 6.28
CA ASN A 104 -11.79 -15.17 5.07
C ASN A 104 -10.86 -13.97 4.92
N LYS A 105 -10.74 -13.45 3.70
CA LYS A 105 -10.02 -12.20 3.42
C LYS A 105 -10.97 -11.02 3.58
N LYS A 106 -10.60 -10.06 4.42
CA LYS A 106 -11.38 -8.84 4.69
C LYS A 106 -10.61 -7.60 4.27
N VAL A 107 -11.27 -6.72 3.52
CA VAL A 107 -10.67 -5.49 2.99
C VAL A 107 -11.32 -4.28 3.63
N TYR A 108 -10.49 -3.40 4.19
CA TYR A 108 -10.86 -2.13 4.78
C TYR A 108 -10.31 -1.01 3.90
N LEU A 109 -11.17 -0.12 3.45
CA LEU A 109 -10.81 0.97 2.54
C LEU A 109 -10.95 2.32 3.25
N ALA A 110 -9.98 3.20 3.07
CA ALA A 110 -10.08 4.57 3.55
C ALA A 110 -9.54 5.54 2.51
N GLU A 111 -10.26 6.63 2.28
CA GLU A 111 -9.78 7.76 1.50
C GLU A 111 -8.85 8.62 2.33
N LYS A 112 -7.72 8.98 1.76
CA LYS A 112 -6.78 9.94 2.32
C LYS A 112 -7.20 11.35 1.87
N VAL A 113 -7.81 12.10 2.77
CA VAL A 113 -8.28 13.47 2.54
C VAL A 113 -7.22 14.44 3.04
N PHE A 114 -6.54 15.12 2.14
CA PHE A 114 -5.48 16.08 2.46
C PHE A 114 -6.07 17.35 3.08
N ALA A 115 -5.42 17.87 4.12
CA ALA A 115 -5.85 19.08 4.83
C ALA A 115 -5.65 20.34 3.98
N HIS A 116 -4.55 20.39 3.24
CA HIS A 116 -4.16 21.51 2.38
C HIS A 116 -3.88 21.02 0.96
N PRO A 117 -4.92 20.80 0.14
CA PRO A 117 -4.74 20.34 -1.24
C PRO A 117 -4.25 21.47 -2.16
N GLU A 118 -3.32 22.28 -1.65
CA GLU A 118 -2.73 23.38 -2.40
C GLU A 118 -1.67 22.85 -3.35
N GLY A 119 -1.77 23.25 -4.60
CA GLY A 119 -0.84 22.84 -5.63
C GLY A 119 -1.50 22.04 -6.77
N LYS A 120 -0.75 21.94 -7.85
CA LYS A 120 -1.20 21.24 -9.06
C LYS A 120 -1.34 19.74 -8.86
N TYR A 121 -0.49 19.18 -8.00
CA TYR A 121 -0.42 17.74 -7.71
C TYR A 121 -0.47 17.52 -6.21
N VAL A 122 -1.49 16.80 -5.77
CA VAL A 122 -1.70 16.49 -4.34
C VAL A 122 -1.26 15.05 -4.10
N TYR A 123 -0.24 14.86 -3.29
CA TYR A 123 0.30 13.57 -2.84
C TYR A 123 1.11 13.76 -1.56
N LEU A 124 1.30 12.68 -0.83
CA LEU A 124 2.07 12.70 0.42
C LEU A 124 3.57 12.71 0.10
N THR A 125 4.25 13.75 0.57
CA THR A 125 5.71 13.86 0.46
C THR A 125 6.41 13.16 1.63
N PHE A 126 7.73 12.99 1.51
CA PHE A 126 8.56 12.50 2.60
C PHE A 126 8.53 13.45 3.80
N GLU A 127 8.57 14.76 3.54
CA GLU A 127 8.50 15.80 4.55
C GLU A 127 7.17 15.73 5.33
N ASP A 128 6.04 15.58 4.62
CA ASP A 128 4.72 15.46 5.23
C ASP A 128 4.60 14.21 6.10
N GLN A 129 5.23 13.12 5.67
CA GLN A 129 5.13 11.84 6.35
C GLN A 129 6.02 11.75 7.60
N TRP A 130 7.22 12.34 7.58
CA TRP A 130 8.26 12.06 8.57
C TRP A 130 8.80 13.29 9.31
N LEU A 131 8.69 14.50 8.73
CA LEU A 131 9.37 15.68 9.23
C LEU A 131 8.44 16.78 9.76
N SER A 132 7.13 16.65 9.59
CA SER A 132 6.14 17.63 10.05
C SER A 132 5.34 17.10 11.26
N PRO A 133 5.97 16.96 12.45
CA PRO A 133 5.29 16.46 13.62
C PRO A 133 4.30 17.51 14.13
N GLY A 134 3.02 17.17 14.20
CA GLY A 134 2.00 17.96 14.90
C GLY A 134 0.87 18.50 14.04
N GLU A 135 1.02 18.61 12.72
CA GLU A 135 -0.10 18.86 11.82
C GLU A 135 -0.30 17.66 10.91
N SER A 136 -1.43 16.99 11.05
CA SER A 136 -1.75 15.88 10.15
C SER A 136 -1.98 16.44 8.75
N ALA A 137 -1.06 16.15 7.83
CA ALA A 137 -1.15 16.56 6.43
C ALA A 137 -2.42 16.02 5.76
N PHE A 138 -3.01 14.99 6.32
CA PHE A 138 -4.24 14.36 5.83
C PHE A 138 -4.97 13.63 6.97
N ARG A 139 -6.21 13.22 6.69
CA ARG A 139 -6.98 12.31 7.55
C ARG A 139 -7.56 11.18 6.73
N TYR A 140 -7.76 10.02 7.35
CA TYR A 140 -8.50 8.92 6.73
C TYR A 140 -9.99 9.05 6.97
N VAL A 141 -10.77 8.75 5.92
CA VAL A 141 -12.25 8.69 5.96
C VAL A 141 -12.65 7.34 5.38
N ARG A 142 -13.62 6.66 6.00
CA ARG A 142 -14.13 5.40 5.45
C ARG A 142 -14.51 5.54 3.99
N TYR A 143 -14.12 4.54 3.21
CA TYR A 143 -14.47 4.40 1.82
C TYR A 143 -15.01 2.99 1.59
N ASP A 144 -15.96 2.83 0.70
CA ASP A 144 -16.50 1.52 0.35
C ASP A 144 -16.72 1.42 -1.15
N ASP A 145 -16.15 0.38 -1.76
CA ASP A 145 -16.35 0.07 -3.17
C ASP A 145 -16.07 -1.42 -3.39
N PRO A 146 -17.07 -2.20 -3.82
CA PRO A 146 -16.92 -3.64 -4.05
C PRO A 146 -15.88 -3.99 -5.12
N LEU A 147 -15.80 -3.20 -6.20
CA LEU A 147 -14.84 -3.44 -7.28
C LEU A 147 -13.41 -3.27 -6.79
N LEU A 148 -13.14 -2.20 -6.01
CA LEU A 148 -11.81 -2.00 -5.44
C LEU A 148 -11.45 -3.12 -4.47
N LYS A 149 -12.39 -3.59 -3.64
CA LYS A 149 -12.15 -4.72 -2.74
C LYS A 149 -11.72 -5.98 -3.50
N GLU A 150 -12.35 -6.27 -4.64
CA GLU A 150 -11.96 -7.43 -5.47
C GLU A 150 -10.56 -7.24 -6.10
N TYR A 151 -10.23 -6.03 -6.56
CA TYR A 151 -8.86 -5.75 -7.03
C TYR A 151 -7.81 -5.92 -5.91
N VAL A 152 -8.12 -5.48 -4.69
CA VAL A 152 -7.22 -5.63 -3.53
C VAL A 152 -7.01 -7.10 -3.17
N LYS A 153 -8.07 -7.92 -3.13
CA LYS A 153 -7.94 -9.37 -2.90
C LYS A 153 -7.06 -10.02 -3.97
N LYS A 154 -7.30 -9.68 -5.23
CA LYS A 154 -6.51 -10.18 -6.34
C LYS A 154 -5.05 -9.74 -6.26
N ALA A 155 -4.79 -8.47 -5.93
CA ALA A 155 -3.43 -7.96 -5.73
C ALA A 155 -2.71 -8.70 -4.61
N PHE A 156 -3.38 -8.95 -3.48
CA PHE A 156 -2.86 -9.72 -2.36
C PHE A 156 -2.44 -11.14 -2.77
N GLU A 157 -3.29 -11.84 -3.52
CA GLU A 157 -3.04 -13.20 -3.99
C GLU A 157 -1.88 -13.27 -4.97
N VAL A 158 -1.87 -12.44 -6.00
CA VAL A 158 -0.85 -12.49 -7.05
C VAL A 158 0.53 -12.03 -6.56
N THR A 159 0.58 -11.17 -5.55
CA THR A 159 1.83 -10.76 -4.90
C THR A 159 2.30 -11.75 -3.83
N ASN A 160 1.52 -12.82 -3.58
CA ASN A 160 1.80 -13.85 -2.60
C ASN A 160 2.05 -13.28 -1.19
N MET A 161 1.19 -12.35 -0.79
CA MET A 161 1.16 -11.82 0.58
C MET A 161 0.44 -12.80 1.50
N TYR A 162 0.74 -12.72 2.80
CA TYR A 162 0.13 -13.53 3.84
C TYR A 162 -0.26 -12.65 5.03
N ASP A 163 -1.29 -13.05 5.75
CA ASP A 163 -1.80 -12.44 6.98
C ASP A 163 -2.34 -11.03 6.80
N TYR A 164 -1.57 -10.11 6.25
CA TYR A 164 -1.99 -8.74 6.01
C TYR A 164 -1.21 -8.07 4.88
N GLY A 165 -1.79 -7.01 4.32
CA GLY A 165 -1.15 -6.19 3.30
C GLY A 165 -1.77 -4.81 3.22
N LYS A 166 -0.98 -3.83 2.75
CA LYS A 166 -1.42 -2.46 2.50
C LYS A 166 -1.22 -2.13 1.04
N PHE A 167 -2.20 -1.45 0.46
CA PHE A 167 -2.19 -1.00 -0.94
C PHE A 167 -2.56 0.48 -1.00
N ASP A 168 -1.78 1.26 -1.70
CA ASP A 168 -2.13 2.64 -2.02
C ASP A 168 -2.62 2.70 -3.47
N VAL A 169 -3.79 3.32 -3.66
CA VAL A 169 -4.53 3.32 -4.91
C VAL A 169 -4.95 4.74 -5.26
N ARG A 170 -4.79 5.14 -6.51
CA ARG A 170 -5.36 6.38 -7.04
C ARG A 170 -6.66 6.08 -7.77
N LEU A 171 -7.67 6.92 -7.51
CA LEU A 171 -8.94 6.95 -8.23
C LEU A 171 -8.95 8.22 -9.08
N ASP A 172 -8.94 8.06 -10.41
CA ASP A 172 -8.95 9.18 -11.32
C ASP A 172 -10.36 9.82 -11.46
N GLN A 173 -10.45 10.95 -12.16
CA GLN A 173 -11.71 11.66 -12.36
C GLN A 173 -12.73 10.87 -13.18
N SER A 174 -12.32 9.85 -13.92
CA SER A 174 -13.20 8.97 -14.69
C SER A 174 -13.66 7.72 -13.91
N GLY A 175 -13.31 7.63 -12.62
CA GLY A 175 -13.69 6.52 -11.75
C GLY A 175 -12.82 5.26 -11.91
N ARG A 176 -11.64 5.36 -12.52
CA ARG A 176 -10.71 4.23 -12.67
C ARG A 176 -9.71 4.17 -11.53
N TYR A 177 -9.47 2.97 -11.03
CA TYR A 177 -8.47 2.69 -10.00
C TYR A 177 -7.10 2.40 -10.61
N PHE A 178 -6.05 2.82 -9.90
CA PHE A 178 -4.65 2.54 -10.25
C PHE A 178 -3.84 2.25 -8.98
N PHE A 179 -3.33 1.05 -8.85
CA PHE A 179 -2.47 0.66 -7.73
C PHE A 179 -1.10 1.33 -7.88
N ILE A 180 -0.76 2.22 -6.96
CA ILE A 180 0.47 3.04 -7.02
C ILE A 180 1.57 2.53 -6.09
N ASP A 181 1.22 1.84 -5.00
CA ASP A 181 2.16 1.16 -4.11
C ASP A 181 1.52 -0.07 -3.45
N THR A 182 2.36 -1.03 -3.06
CA THR A 182 1.95 -2.25 -2.35
C THR A 182 2.97 -2.55 -1.27
N ASN A 183 2.52 -2.89 -0.07
CA ASN A 183 3.38 -3.18 1.05
C ASN A 183 2.93 -4.48 1.71
N CYS A 184 3.77 -5.52 1.66
CA CYS A 184 3.52 -6.80 2.32
C CYS A 184 3.88 -6.77 3.81
N ASN A 185 4.61 -5.77 4.26
CA ASN A 185 4.97 -5.56 5.66
C ASN A 185 4.84 -4.07 6.02
N PRO A 186 3.60 -3.52 5.97
CA PRO A 186 3.36 -2.14 6.37
C PRO A 186 3.65 -1.96 7.86
N ALA A 187 3.89 -0.71 8.27
CA ALA A 187 4.03 -0.38 9.69
C ALA A 187 2.80 -0.89 10.45
N PHE A 188 3.06 -1.69 11.48
CA PHE A 188 2.07 -2.38 12.30
C PHE A 188 2.26 -2.00 13.76
N GLY A 189 1.24 -1.43 14.39
CA GLY A 189 1.33 -0.95 15.77
C GLY A 189 -0.02 -0.42 16.28
N PRO A 190 -0.10 -0.06 17.57
CA PRO A 190 -1.31 0.51 18.14
C PRO A 190 -1.60 1.90 17.54
N LYS A 191 -2.84 2.37 17.72
CA LYS A 191 -3.34 3.63 17.12
C LYS A 191 -2.49 4.85 17.50
N GLU A 192 -1.93 4.85 18.70
CA GLU A 192 -1.10 5.91 19.24
C GLU A 192 0.19 6.16 18.44
N LEU A 193 0.61 5.19 17.61
CA LEU A 193 1.73 5.32 16.69
C LEU A 193 1.34 5.98 15.36
N ASP A 194 0.06 6.31 15.16
CA ASP A 194 -0.48 6.95 13.96
C ASP A 194 -0.09 6.25 12.64
N VAL A 195 0.01 4.91 12.68
CA VAL A 195 0.30 4.12 11.49
C VAL A 195 -0.97 3.80 10.71
N ALA A 196 -0.89 3.85 9.39
CA ALA A 196 -2.03 3.70 8.49
C ALA A 196 -2.92 2.48 8.79
N LEU A 197 -2.30 1.33 9.08
CA LEU A 197 -3.03 0.09 9.38
C LEU A 197 -3.95 0.29 10.58
N SER A 198 -3.41 0.76 11.70
CA SER A 198 -4.20 0.89 12.95
C SER A 198 -5.23 1.99 12.87
N VAL A 199 -4.89 3.13 12.25
CA VAL A 199 -5.84 4.24 12.07
C VAL A 199 -7.01 3.83 11.20
N ILE A 200 -6.75 3.12 10.10
CA ILE A 200 -7.83 2.65 9.21
C ILE A 200 -8.68 1.58 9.91
N LEU A 201 -8.08 0.61 10.59
CA LEU A 201 -8.84 -0.42 11.32
C LEU A 201 -9.72 0.19 12.42
N ASP A 202 -9.22 1.20 13.14
CA ASP A 202 -9.99 1.93 14.15
C ASP A 202 -11.23 2.61 13.56
N LEU A 203 -11.18 3.15 12.35
CA LEU A 203 -12.35 3.66 11.65
C LEU A 203 -13.46 2.62 11.52
N TYR A 204 -13.13 1.35 11.47
CA TYR A 204 -14.06 0.22 11.37
C TYR A 204 -14.37 -0.44 12.71
N GLY A 205 -13.87 0.12 13.82
CA GLY A 205 -14.05 -0.44 15.16
C GLY A 205 -13.27 -1.73 15.40
N VAL A 206 -12.19 -1.95 14.64
CA VAL A 206 -11.34 -3.14 14.74
C VAL A 206 -10.11 -2.83 15.59
N SER A 207 -9.98 -3.52 16.72
CA SER A 207 -8.88 -3.31 17.67
C SER A 207 -7.57 -3.89 17.13
N PHE A 208 -6.49 -3.10 17.22
CA PHE A 208 -5.15 -3.56 16.90
C PHE A 208 -4.73 -4.80 17.70
N TYR A 209 -4.98 -4.80 19.02
CA TYR A 209 -4.61 -5.91 19.88
C TYR A 209 -5.35 -7.20 19.53
N GLU A 210 -6.60 -7.10 19.14
CA GLU A 210 -7.38 -8.23 18.70
C GLU A 210 -6.86 -8.81 17.37
N ILE A 211 -6.50 -7.95 16.42
CA ILE A 211 -5.85 -8.38 15.18
C ILE A 211 -4.52 -9.05 15.47
N LEU A 212 -3.66 -8.44 16.29
CA LEU A 212 -2.38 -9.03 16.66
C LEU A 212 -2.55 -10.42 17.29
N LYS A 213 -3.50 -10.55 18.24
CA LYS A 213 -3.84 -11.83 18.84
C LYS A 213 -4.28 -12.86 17.79
N ARG A 214 -5.14 -12.47 16.84
CA ARG A 214 -5.60 -13.36 15.76
C ARG A 214 -4.47 -13.80 14.83
N LEU A 215 -3.59 -12.89 14.44
CA LEU A 215 -2.44 -13.21 13.59
C LEU A 215 -1.51 -14.21 14.27
N ILE A 216 -1.19 -14.00 15.55
CA ILE A 216 -0.36 -14.93 16.33
C ILE A 216 -1.01 -16.30 16.41
N LEU A 217 -2.29 -16.36 16.79
CA LEU A 217 -3.02 -17.62 16.89
C LEU A 217 -3.13 -18.33 15.55
N ASN A 218 -3.38 -17.62 14.46
CA ASN A 218 -3.44 -18.20 13.12
C ASN A 218 -2.09 -18.76 12.68
N THR A 219 -0.98 -18.09 13.00
CA THR A 219 0.37 -18.61 12.74
C THR A 219 0.61 -19.95 13.47
N VAL A 220 0.20 -20.05 14.74
CA VAL A 220 0.29 -21.31 15.51
C VAL A 220 -0.62 -22.38 14.91
N ARG A 221 -1.84 -22.04 14.54
CA ARG A 221 -2.83 -22.99 13.94
C ARG A 221 -2.35 -23.53 12.60
N ASP A 222 -1.78 -22.65 11.74
CA ASP A 222 -1.17 -23.07 10.46
C ASP A 222 -0.04 -24.09 10.68
N ALA A 223 0.82 -23.85 11.69
CA ALA A 223 1.93 -24.75 12.02
C ALA A 223 1.49 -26.15 12.46
N ILE A 224 0.29 -26.29 13.02
CA ILE A 224 -0.28 -27.58 13.48
C ILE A 224 -1.42 -28.09 12.56
N GLY A 225 -1.60 -27.48 11.39
CA GLY A 225 -2.59 -27.91 10.39
C GLY A 225 -4.04 -27.69 10.79
N LYS A 226 -4.32 -26.73 11.68
CA LYS A 226 -5.70 -26.33 12.06
C LYS A 226 -6.21 -25.19 11.20
N GLU A 227 -7.51 -25.13 11.00
CA GLU A 227 -8.15 -24.00 10.29
C GLU A 227 -7.89 -22.67 11.00
N ARG A 228 -7.74 -21.60 10.21
CA ARG A 228 -7.58 -20.24 10.73
C ARG A 228 -8.83 -19.77 11.46
N LEU A 229 -8.64 -18.91 12.46
CA LEU A 229 -9.74 -18.26 13.16
C LEU A 229 -10.35 -17.15 12.30
N PRO A 230 -11.65 -16.87 12.45
CA PRO A 230 -12.31 -15.74 11.80
C PRO A 230 -11.69 -14.42 12.28
N LEU A 231 -11.81 -13.39 11.46
CA LEU A 231 -11.42 -12.03 11.84
C LEU A 231 -12.41 -11.44 12.85
N PRO A 232 -11.98 -10.46 13.67
CA PRO A 232 -12.87 -9.74 14.56
C PRO A 232 -14.07 -9.14 13.82
N GLY A 233 -15.26 -9.24 14.41
CA GLY A 233 -16.49 -8.75 13.82
C GLY A 233 -17.14 -9.66 12.77
N ASP A 234 -16.55 -10.82 12.46
CA ASP A 234 -17.18 -11.85 11.60
C ASP A 234 -18.02 -12.86 12.41
N ARG A 235 -18.22 -12.63 13.70
CA ARG A 235 -18.97 -13.52 14.59
C ARG A 235 -20.44 -13.17 14.64
N GLU A 236 -21.28 -14.18 14.51
CA GLU A 236 -22.71 -14.08 14.77
C GLU A 236 -23.09 -14.42 16.23
N SER A 237 -22.17 -14.92 17.09
CA SER A 237 -22.46 -15.27 18.48
C SER A 237 -21.22 -15.32 19.40
N GLU A 238 -21.46 -15.13 20.72
CA GLU A 238 -20.45 -15.19 21.81
C GLU A 238 -19.84 -16.59 22.04
N ALA A 239 -20.33 -17.64 21.38
CA ALA A 239 -19.90 -19.01 21.58
C ALA A 239 -18.45 -19.32 21.15
N ASP A 240 -17.80 -18.42 20.42
CA ASP A 240 -16.46 -18.66 19.90
C ASP A 240 -15.31 -18.22 20.83
N ASP A 241 -15.59 -17.61 22.00
CA ASP A 241 -14.55 -17.22 22.95
C ASP A 241 -13.95 -18.45 23.67
N GLU A 242 -14.69 -19.54 23.82
CA GLU A 242 -14.18 -20.78 24.38
C GLU A 242 -13.11 -21.45 23.50
N ALA A 243 -13.16 -21.30 22.18
CA ALA A 243 -12.16 -21.84 21.26
C ALA A 243 -10.78 -21.13 21.36
N LEU A 244 -10.71 -20.00 22.04
CA LEU A 244 -9.48 -19.24 22.27
C LEU A 244 -8.70 -19.72 23.50
N VAL A 245 -9.35 -20.50 24.38
CA VAL A 245 -8.78 -20.96 25.67
C VAL A 245 -7.99 -22.26 25.52
N ASP A 246 -8.26 -23.06 24.49
CA ASP A 246 -7.68 -24.40 24.30
C ASP A 246 -6.28 -24.41 23.63
N VAL A 247 -5.54 -23.33 23.66
CA VAL A 247 -4.12 -23.35 23.30
C VAL A 247 -3.31 -23.40 24.62
N GLU A 248 -3.31 -24.55 25.30
CA GLU A 248 -2.26 -24.81 26.28
C GLU A 248 -0.91 -24.83 25.56
N PRO A 249 0.08 -24.10 26.06
CA PRO A 249 1.42 -24.15 25.49
C PRO A 249 1.99 -25.56 25.73
N ALA A 250 2.11 -26.33 24.65
CA ALA A 250 2.91 -27.55 24.67
C ALA A 250 4.39 -27.12 24.77
N PHE A 251 4.92 -27.09 25.99
CA PHE A 251 6.35 -27.09 26.28
C PHE A 251 6.85 -28.51 26.46
#